data_cf30bb26fbbdafee3221a5e7d6a08f96
#
_entry.id   cf30bb26fbbdafee3221a5e7d6a08f96
#
_cell.length_a   1.000
_cell.length_b   1.000
_cell.length_c   1.000
_cell.angle_alpha   90.00
_cell.angle_beta   90.00
_cell.angle_gamma   90.00
#
_symmetry.space_group_name_H-M   'P 1'
#
loop_
_entity.id
_entity.type
_entity.pdbx_description
1 polymer ?
#
loop_
_entity_poly.entity_id
_entity_poly.type
_entity_poly.pdbx_seq_one_letter_code
_entity_poly.pdbx_strand_id
1 'polypeptide(L)'
;YGTVTKLRDRTGRVVCPLGVGEYFEYWGFDPQRITELDWGEQAALGGGFTVYCRPARHFSGRTFRANRTLWASFVVETPSQRIFLGGDGGYNTHFADVAREFPNLDVAVLEDGQYSEDWRYIHMLPADLKRAVEDLGARRVFPVHKSKYALARHPWDEPLNNAAALAAENPEAGIVLPRIGEPVRLDRSDTLPGRWWTAPEN
;
A
#
# COMPACT_ATOMS: atom_id res chain seq x y z
N TYR A 1 1.07 11.66 13.30
CA TYR A 1 0.63 13.01 13.61
C TYR A 1 1.56 14.06 12.99
N GLY A 2 2.82 14.15 13.44
CA GLY A 2 3.72 15.22 13.01
C GLY A 2 3.95 15.37 11.50
N THR A 3 3.92 14.28 10.73
CA THR A 3 4.03 14.33 9.26
C THR A 3 2.74 14.88 8.64
N VAL A 4 1.60 14.40 9.10
CA VAL A 4 0.28 14.80 8.57
C VAL A 4 0.04 16.29 8.78
N THR A 5 0.33 16.82 9.98
CA THR A 5 0.17 18.25 10.25
C THR A 5 1.07 19.14 9.38
N LYS A 6 2.28 18.66 9.03
CA LYS A 6 3.17 19.39 8.10
C LYS A 6 2.67 19.39 6.65
N LEU A 7 1.85 18.42 6.27
CA LEU A 7 1.26 18.31 4.94
C LEU A 7 -0.02 19.12 4.79
N ARG A 8 -0.68 19.50 5.88
CA ARG A 8 -1.99 20.15 5.89
C ARG A 8 -2.11 21.30 4.88
N ASP A 9 -1.21 22.25 4.94
CA ASP A 9 -1.28 23.46 4.12
C ASP A 9 -0.85 23.21 2.64
N ARG A 10 -0.38 22.00 2.35
CA ARG A 10 0.01 21.54 1.01
C ARG A 10 -0.95 20.53 0.41
N THR A 11 -1.99 20.15 1.16
CA THR A 11 -2.97 19.13 0.75
C THR A 11 -4.23 19.82 0.26
N GLY A 12 -4.57 19.61 -1.01
CA GLY A 12 -5.80 20.16 -1.60
C GLY A 12 -7.05 19.40 -1.17
N ARG A 13 -6.98 18.07 -1.11
CA ARG A 13 -8.06 17.17 -0.70
C ARG A 13 -7.54 15.98 0.07
N VAL A 14 -8.36 15.45 0.95
CA VAL A 14 -8.15 14.19 1.67
C VAL A 14 -9.29 13.26 1.28
N VAL A 15 -8.94 12.04 0.85
CA VAL A 15 -9.89 10.93 0.73
C VAL A 15 -9.46 9.87 1.73
N CYS A 16 -10.37 9.44 2.57
CA CYS A 16 -10.06 8.49 3.64
C CYS A 16 -11.26 7.55 3.91
N PRO A 17 -11.04 6.44 4.62
CA PRO A 17 -12.13 5.57 5.05
C PRO A 17 -13.03 6.25 6.09
N LEU A 18 -14.28 5.76 6.21
CA LEU A 18 -15.25 6.25 7.20
C LEU A 18 -14.68 6.31 8.63
N GLY A 19 -14.94 7.43 9.31
CA GLY A 19 -14.51 7.73 10.67
C GLY A 19 -13.05 8.23 10.78
N VAL A 20 -12.27 8.20 9.69
CA VAL A 20 -10.91 8.72 9.69
C VAL A 20 -10.87 10.23 9.51
N GLY A 21 -11.88 10.80 8.89
CA GLY A 21 -12.03 12.26 8.69
C GLY A 21 -12.00 13.05 9.98
N GLU A 22 -12.64 12.54 11.05
CA GLU A 22 -12.62 13.17 12.38
C GLU A 22 -11.21 13.44 12.90
N TYR A 23 -10.24 12.57 12.60
CA TYR A 23 -8.84 12.78 12.98
C TYR A 23 -8.19 13.89 12.17
N PHE A 24 -8.49 13.98 10.87
CA PHE A 24 -8.00 15.07 10.02
C PHE A 24 -8.56 16.41 10.48
N GLU A 25 -9.85 16.48 10.81
CA GLU A 25 -10.47 17.68 11.39
C GLU A 25 -9.80 18.07 12.72
N TYR A 26 -9.62 17.10 13.62
CA TYR A 26 -8.91 17.31 14.88
C TYR A 26 -7.47 17.82 14.68
N TRP A 27 -6.82 17.45 13.56
CA TRP A 27 -5.48 17.94 13.19
C TRP A 27 -5.52 19.25 12.41
N GLY A 28 -6.69 19.86 12.28
CA GLY A 28 -6.88 21.19 11.72
C GLY A 28 -7.00 21.25 10.20
N PHE A 29 -7.35 20.13 9.55
CA PHE A 29 -7.74 20.16 8.14
C PHE A 29 -9.14 20.76 7.99
N ASP A 30 -9.36 21.46 6.89
CA ASP A 30 -10.66 21.97 6.53
C ASP A 30 -11.63 20.82 6.20
N PRO A 31 -12.77 20.69 6.93
CA PRO A 31 -13.74 19.62 6.69
C PRO A 31 -14.25 19.57 5.25
N GLN A 32 -14.34 20.72 4.57
CA GLN A 32 -14.78 20.79 3.17
C GLN A 32 -13.80 20.14 2.18
N ARG A 33 -12.58 19.87 2.61
CA ARG A 33 -11.54 19.17 1.82
C ARG A 33 -11.45 17.69 2.13
N ILE A 34 -12.26 17.17 3.07
CA ILE A 34 -12.23 15.78 3.50
C ILE A 34 -13.41 15.06 2.84
N THR A 35 -13.13 13.92 2.24
CA THR A 35 -14.13 13.00 1.70
C THR A 35 -13.92 11.64 2.34
N GLU A 36 -14.91 11.19 3.08
CA GLU A 36 -14.93 9.84 3.63
C GLU A 36 -15.64 8.89 2.68
N LEU A 37 -15.14 7.69 2.56
CA LEU A 37 -15.68 6.63 1.70
C LEU A 37 -15.88 5.34 2.49
N ASP A 38 -17.01 4.69 2.24
CA ASP A 38 -17.23 3.29 2.61
C ASP A 38 -16.69 2.35 1.54
N TRP A 39 -16.60 1.05 1.85
CA TRP A 39 -16.28 0.04 0.87
C TRP A 39 -17.29 0.03 -0.28
N GLY A 40 -16.82 -0.02 -1.49
CA GLY A 40 -17.63 0.05 -2.70
C GLY A 40 -17.87 1.48 -3.20
N GLU A 41 -17.58 2.51 -2.42
CA GLU A 41 -17.74 3.90 -2.82
C GLU A 41 -16.53 4.44 -3.59
N GLN A 42 -16.72 5.59 -4.21
CA GLN A 42 -15.71 6.30 -4.99
C GLN A 42 -15.87 7.81 -4.91
N ALA A 43 -14.80 8.53 -5.17
CA ALA A 43 -14.77 9.98 -5.27
C ALA A 43 -14.05 10.44 -6.54
N ALA A 44 -14.71 11.25 -7.35
CA ALA A 44 -14.09 11.95 -8.47
C ALA A 44 -13.39 13.22 -7.96
N LEU A 45 -12.09 13.35 -8.25
CA LEU A 45 -11.28 14.49 -7.80
C LEU A 45 -11.11 15.57 -8.85
N GLY A 46 -11.67 15.38 -10.04
CA GLY A 46 -11.46 16.24 -11.20
C GLY A 46 -10.18 15.85 -11.99
N GLY A 47 -9.99 16.46 -13.16
CA GLY A 47 -8.82 16.21 -14.02
C GLY A 47 -8.66 14.76 -14.48
N GLY A 48 -9.72 13.95 -14.45
CA GLY A 48 -9.68 12.53 -14.78
C GLY A 48 -9.16 11.61 -13.66
N PHE A 49 -9.11 12.12 -12.42
CA PHE A 49 -8.73 11.33 -11.26
C PHE A 49 -9.97 10.83 -10.51
N THR A 50 -10.00 9.53 -10.23
CA THR A 50 -11.02 8.91 -9.38
C THR A 50 -10.36 8.00 -8.36
N VAL A 51 -10.84 8.04 -7.12
CA VAL A 51 -10.40 7.17 -6.03
C VAL A 51 -11.54 6.25 -5.64
N TYR A 52 -11.30 4.96 -5.65
CA TYR A 52 -12.23 3.91 -5.26
C TYR A 52 -11.79 3.32 -3.93
N CYS A 53 -12.69 3.24 -2.95
CA CYS A 53 -12.46 2.60 -1.66
C CYS A 53 -12.88 1.13 -1.73
N ARG A 54 -11.97 0.24 -1.36
CA ARG A 54 -12.19 -1.21 -1.42
C ARG A 54 -11.80 -1.86 -0.09
N PRO A 55 -12.33 -3.06 0.19
CA PRO A 55 -11.96 -3.79 1.40
C PRO A 55 -10.45 -3.99 1.53
N ALA A 56 -9.99 -3.98 2.76
CA ALA A 56 -8.71 -4.49 3.20
C ALA A 56 -8.92 -5.46 4.34
N ARG A 57 -7.88 -6.08 4.86
CA ARG A 57 -7.95 -6.96 6.02
C ARG A 57 -7.00 -6.50 7.11
N HIS A 58 -7.48 -5.60 7.93
CA HIS A 58 -6.72 -5.00 9.04
C HIS A 58 -7.65 -4.72 10.22
N PHE A 59 -7.25 -3.84 11.10
CA PHE A 59 -8.06 -3.28 12.17
C PHE A 59 -7.76 -1.78 12.33
N SER A 60 -8.60 -1.07 13.06
CA SER A 60 -8.30 0.30 13.45
C SER A 60 -8.23 0.45 14.95
N GLY A 61 -7.35 1.31 15.44
CA GLY A 61 -7.23 1.67 16.86
C GLY A 61 -5.82 1.53 17.41
N ARG A 62 -5.52 2.39 18.38
CA ARG A 62 -4.27 2.42 19.13
C ARG A 62 -4.49 2.46 20.65
N THR A 63 -5.73 2.25 21.07
CA THR A 63 -6.16 2.32 22.47
C THR A 63 -7.00 1.10 22.81
N PHE A 64 -7.54 1.05 24.02
CA PHE A 64 -8.46 -0.02 24.44
C PHE A 64 -9.77 -0.12 23.64
N ARG A 65 -10.05 0.85 22.75
CA ARG A 65 -11.21 0.85 21.87
C ARG A 65 -10.74 0.73 20.43
N ALA A 66 -10.80 -0.47 19.89
CA ALA A 66 -10.47 -0.77 18.51
C ALA A 66 -11.70 -0.67 17.57
N ASN A 67 -11.45 -0.64 16.27
CA ASN A 67 -12.45 -0.76 15.19
C ASN A 67 -13.53 0.35 15.20
N ARG A 68 -13.12 1.59 15.45
CA ARG A 68 -14.00 2.76 15.40
C ARG A 68 -13.96 3.50 14.08
N THR A 69 -12.98 3.20 13.25
CA THR A 69 -12.85 3.71 11.89
C THR A 69 -12.76 2.53 10.94
N LEU A 70 -13.21 2.71 9.73
CA LEU A 70 -13.03 1.75 8.67
C LEU A 70 -11.55 1.65 8.28
N TRP A 71 -11.11 0.49 7.82
CA TRP A 71 -9.83 0.26 7.15
C TRP A 71 -10.11 -0.12 5.71
N ALA A 72 -9.25 0.32 4.79
CA ALA A 72 -9.51 0.15 3.37
C ALA A 72 -8.22 0.10 2.55
N SER A 73 -8.33 -0.48 1.38
CA SER A 73 -7.44 -0.27 0.25
C SER A 73 -8.06 0.71 -0.73
N PHE A 74 -7.25 1.25 -1.63
CA PHE A 74 -7.72 2.20 -2.62
C PHE A 74 -7.23 1.82 -4.02
N VAL A 75 -8.09 2.01 -5.02
CA VAL A 75 -7.67 2.08 -6.41
C VAL A 75 -7.74 3.54 -6.85
N VAL A 76 -6.66 4.04 -7.40
CA VAL A 76 -6.58 5.39 -7.95
C VAL A 76 -6.49 5.28 -9.46
N GLU A 77 -7.52 5.74 -10.15
CA GLU A 77 -7.49 5.95 -11.60
C GLU A 77 -7.04 7.36 -11.92
N THR A 78 -6.09 7.46 -12.81
CA THR A 78 -5.60 8.70 -13.42
C THR A 78 -5.90 8.65 -14.92
N PRO A 79 -5.71 9.74 -15.68
CA PRO A 79 -5.86 9.71 -17.13
C PRO A 79 -5.01 8.64 -17.86
N SER A 80 -3.95 8.16 -17.24
CA SER A 80 -2.99 7.26 -17.91
C SER A 80 -2.64 6.00 -17.12
N GLN A 81 -3.05 5.88 -15.85
CA GLN A 81 -2.61 4.79 -14.98
C GLN A 81 -3.70 4.39 -14.00
N ARG A 82 -3.67 3.13 -13.61
CA ARG A 82 -4.49 2.56 -12.54
C ARG A 82 -3.58 1.99 -11.47
N ILE A 83 -3.69 2.54 -10.25
CA ILE A 83 -2.78 2.28 -9.15
C ILE A 83 -3.58 1.68 -7.98
N PHE A 84 -3.19 0.51 -7.51
CA PHE A 84 -3.71 -0.09 -6.29
C PHE A 84 -2.82 0.27 -5.10
N LEU A 85 -3.42 0.80 -4.03
CA LEU A 85 -2.79 1.11 -2.76
C LEU A 85 -3.38 0.18 -1.70
N GLY A 86 -2.66 -0.88 -1.36
CA GLY A 86 -3.14 -1.91 -0.43
C GLY A 86 -3.27 -1.41 1.02
N GLY A 87 -2.41 -0.48 1.44
CA GLY A 87 -2.25 -0.15 2.85
C GLY A 87 -1.65 -1.32 3.64
N ASP A 88 -1.74 -1.27 4.96
CA ASP A 88 -1.43 -2.41 5.82
C ASP A 88 -2.59 -3.39 5.78
N GLY A 89 -2.31 -4.68 5.65
CA GLY A 89 -3.38 -5.68 5.59
C GLY A 89 -2.90 -7.10 5.34
N GLY A 90 -3.58 -8.06 5.96
CA GLY A 90 -3.39 -9.48 5.70
C GLY A 90 -4.00 -9.91 4.37
N TYR A 91 -3.53 -11.03 3.85
CA TYR A 91 -4.07 -11.60 2.63
C TYR A 91 -5.52 -12.10 2.80
N ASN A 92 -6.35 -11.84 1.79
CA ASN A 92 -7.66 -12.45 1.59
C ASN A 92 -8.07 -12.33 0.10
N THR A 93 -9.24 -12.87 -0.26
CA THR A 93 -9.79 -12.86 -1.63
C THR A 93 -10.03 -11.47 -2.20
N HIS A 94 -10.00 -10.42 -1.39
CA HIS A 94 -10.19 -9.04 -1.84
C HIS A 94 -9.17 -8.61 -2.91
N PHE A 95 -7.97 -9.18 -2.95
CA PHE A 95 -6.98 -8.91 -4.01
C PHE A 95 -7.50 -9.40 -5.38
N ALA A 96 -8.00 -10.63 -5.44
CA ALA A 96 -8.61 -11.17 -6.65
C ALA A 96 -9.90 -10.42 -7.04
N ASP A 97 -10.69 -9.96 -6.05
CA ASP A 97 -11.89 -9.15 -6.32
C ASP A 97 -11.53 -7.80 -6.92
N VAL A 98 -10.49 -7.12 -6.40
CA VAL A 98 -9.96 -5.89 -6.97
C VAL A 98 -9.46 -6.10 -8.41
N ALA A 99 -8.69 -7.15 -8.68
CA ALA A 99 -8.19 -7.44 -10.02
C ALA A 99 -9.31 -7.71 -11.03
N ARG A 100 -10.40 -8.36 -10.59
CA ARG A 100 -11.58 -8.62 -11.43
C ARG A 100 -12.32 -7.33 -11.76
N GLU A 101 -12.44 -6.42 -10.81
CA GLU A 101 -13.12 -5.13 -11.00
C GLU A 101 -12.25 -4.12 -11.76
N PHE A 102 -10.94 -4.13 -11.49
CA PHE A 102 -9.96 -3.22 -12.09
C PHE A 102 -8.87 -4.00 -12.85
N PRO A 103 -9.19 -4.57 -14.01
CA PRO A 103 -8.19 -5.28 -14.81
C PRO A 103 -7.10 -4.34 -15.29
N ASN A 104 -5.91 -4.89 -15.54
CA ASN A 104 -4.73 -4.16 -16.03
C ASN A 104 -4.25 -3.06 -15.08
N LEU A 105 -4.06 -3.40 -13.81
CA LEU A 105 -3.40 -2.50 -12.86
C LEU A 105 -1.97 -2.21 -13.34
N ASP A 106 -1.62 -0.92 -13.41
CA ASP A 106 -0.27 -0.50 -13.74
C ASP A 106 0.68 -0.67 -12.57
N VAL A 107 0.19 -0.36 -11.38
CA VAL A 107 0.99 -0.39 -10.14
C VAL A 107 0.18 -0.97 -9.01
N ALA A 108 0.80 -1.84 -8.21
CA ALA A 108 0.32 -2.25 -6.89
C ALA A 108 1.35 -1.88 -5.82
N VAL A 109 0.92 -1.14 -4.81
CA VAL A 109 1.70 -0.84 -3.62
C VAL A 109 1.20 -1.75 -2.50
N LEU A 110 2.03 -2.70 -2.09
CA LEU A 110 1.68 -3.76 -1.13
C LEU A 110 2.57 -3.72 0.09
N GLU A 111 2.04 -4.01 1.25
CA GLU A 111 2.89 -4.23 2.41
C GLU A 111 3.75 -5.49 2.23
N ASP A 112 4.95 -5.48 2.81
CA ASP A 112 5.93 -6.58 2.69
C ASP A 112 6.75 -6.71 3.98
N GLY A 113 6.31 -6.14 5.05
CA GLY A 113 7.08 -6.15 6.28
C GLY A 113 6.22 -6.21 7.52
N GLN A 114 6.90 -6.33 8.66
CA GLN A 114 6.23 -6.34 9.95
C GLN A 114 5.27 -7.52 10.14
N TYR A 115 5.52 -8.63 9.45
CA TYR A 115 4.73 -9.86 9.56
C TYR A 115 5.15 -10.72 10.75
N SER A 116 4.20 -11.47 11.28
CA SER A 116 4.37 -12.51 12.29
C SER A 116 3.20 -13.49 12.22
N GLU A 117 3.42 -14.74 12.60
CA GLU A 117 2.35 -15.71 12.75
C GLU A 117 1.29 -15.24 13.77
N ASP A 118 1.68 -14.45 14.77
CA ASP A 118 0.78 -13.92 15.79
C ASP A 118 -0.26 -12.93 15.22
N TRP A 119 0.04 -12.28 14.10
CA TRP A 119 -0.84 -11.32 13.43
C TRP A 119 -0.95 -11.52 11.90
N ARG A 120 -0.85 -12.77 11.46
CA ARG A 120 -0.99 -13.17 10.04
C ARG A 120 -2.26 -12.68 9.35
N TYR A 121 -3.26 -12.25 10.10
CA TYR A 121 -4.52 -11.75 9.55
C TYR A 121 -4.51 -10.25 9.27
N ILE A 122 -3.55 -9.52 9.78
CA ILE A 122 -3.42 -8.08 9.63
C ILE A 122 -2.13 -7.65 8.93
N HIS A 123 -1.20 -8.57 8.71
CA HIS A 123 0.00 -8.39 7.89
C HIS A 123 0.26 -9.65 7.08
N MET A 124 0.67 -9.45 5.82
CA MET A 124 0.95 -10.57 4.92
C MET A 124 2.26 -11.27 5.29
N LEU A 125 2.18 -12.59 5.47
CA LEU A 125 3.38 -13.43 5.46
C LEU A 125 4.02 -13.46 4.06
N PRO A 126 5.31 -13.81 3.91
CA PRO A 126 5.96 -13.86 2.59
C PRO A 126 5.21 -14.68 1.54
N ALA A 127 4.64 -15.81 1.93
CA ALA A 127 3.80 -16.63 1.04
C ALA A 127 2.49 -15.95 0.65
N ASP A 128 1.94 -15.12 1.52
CA ASP A 128 0.72 -14.35 1.26
C ASP A 128 1.00 -13.17 0.32
N LEU A 129 2.16 -12.53 0.42
CA LEU A 129 2.60 -11.52 -0.54
C LEU A 129 2.67 -12.11 -1.96
N LYS A 130 3.25 -13.30 -2.11
CA LYS A 130 3.29 -14.01 -3.41
C LYS A 130 1.89 -14.17 -4.00
N ARG A 131 0.94 -14.65 -3.19
CA ARG A 131 -0.46 -14.83 -3.62
C ARG A 131 -1.13 -13.51 -3.99
N ALA A 132 -0.92 -12.45 -3.22
CA ALA A 132 -1.47 -11.13 -3.51
C ALA A 132 -0.93 -10.56 -4.82
N VAL A 133 0.36 -10.76 -5.11
CA VAL A 133 1.00 -10.37 -6.36
C VAL A 133 0.40 -11.13 -7.55
N GLU A 134 0.23 -12.44 -7.41
CA GLU A 134 -0.36 -13.31 -8.44
C GLU A 134 -1.84 -12.95 -8.69
N ASP A 135 -2.63 -12.75 -7.63
CA ASP A 135 -4.05 -12.38 -7.73
C ASP A 135 -4.25 -11.03 -8.43
N LEU A 136 -3.46 -10.02 -8.09
CA LEU A 136 -3.58 -8.67 -8.65
C LEU A 136 -3.12 -8.57 -10.09
N GLY A 137 -2.10 -9.33 -10.49
CA GLY A 137 -1.53 -9.29 -11.82
C GLY A 137 -1.10 -7.89 -12.28
N ALA A 138 -0.68 -7.03 -11.36
CA ALA A 138 -0.25 -5.68 -11.67
C ALA A 138 1.07 -5.67 -12.44
N ARG A 139 1.21 -4.73 -13.39
CA ARG A 139 2.44 -4.61 -14.21
C ARG A 139 3.68 -4.28 -13.39
N ARG A 140 3.51 -3.56 -12.28
CA ARG A 140 4.57 -3.21 -11.32
C ARG A 140 4.09 -3.41 -9.90
N VAL A 141 4.93 -3.98 -9.06
CA VAL A 141 4.65 -4.13 -7.63
C VAL A 141 5.73 -3.41 -6.82
N PHE A 142 5.29 -2.55 -5.92
CA PHE A 142 6.12 -1.84 -4.95
C PHE A 142 5.87 -2.40 -3.55
N PRO A 143 6.73 -3.28 -3.03
CA PRO A 143 6.66 -3.70 -1.64
C PRO A 143 7.05 -2.55 -0.71
N VAL A 144 6.22 -2.30 0.30
CA VAL A 144 6.38 -1.21 1.27
C VAL A 144 6.26 -1.72 2.71
N HIS A 145 6.17 -0.83 3.69
CA HIS A 145 6.03 -1.14 5.12
C HIS A 145 7.24 -1.89 5.72
N LYS A 146 8.42 -1.68 5.15
CA LYS A 146 9.69 -2.34 5.54
C LYS A 146 10.85 -1.35 5.66
N SER A 147 11.98 -1.82 6.13
CA SER A 147 13.30 -1.15 6.10
C SER A 147 13.45 0.12 6.94
N LYS A 148 12.38 0.70 7.45
CA LYS A 148 12.43 1.93 8.27
C LYS A 148 12.37 1.64 9.78
N TYR A 149 11.59 0.68 10.18
CA TYR A 149 11.39 0.28 11.57
C TYR A 149 11.49 -1.23 11.70
N ALA A 150 11.92 -1.72 12.85
CA ALA A 150 11.79 -3.10 13.26
C ALA A 150 10.64 -3.17 14.28
N LEU A 151 9.46 -3.57 13.86
CA LEU A 151 8.29 -3.81 14.70
C LEU A 151 8.11 -5.31 14.96
N ALA A 152 8.21 -6.11 13.90
CA ALA A 152 8.18 -7.56 13.96
C ALA A 152 9.55 -8.15 14.37
N ARG A 153 9.60 -9.46 14.61
CA ARG A 153 10.78 -10.16 15.11
C ARG A 153 11.69 -10.74 14.04
N HIS A 154 11.50 -10.39 12.77
CA HIS A 154 12.37 -10.78 11.68
C HIS A 154 13.52 -9.76 11.50
N PRO A 155 14.66 -10.13 10.88
CA PRO A 155 15.69 -9.20 10.46
C PRO A 155 15.14 -8.07 9.58
N TRP A 156 15.73 -6.88 9.67
CA TRP A 156 15.24 -5.69 8.94
C TRP A 156 15.28 -5.84 7.42
N ASP A 157 16.19 -6.64 6.91
CA ASP A 157 16.43 -6.91 5.49
C ASP A 157 15.70 -8.17 4.97
N GLU A 158 15.11 -8.98 5.86
CA GLU A 158 14.41 -10.20 5.49
C GLU A 158 13.26 -9.95 4.49
N PRO A 159 12.39 -8.93 4.65
CA PRO A 159 11.37 -8.62 3.67
C PRO A 159 11.96 -8.29 2.29
N LEU A 160 13.06 -7.53 2.24
CA LEU A 160 13.76 -7.22 0.99
C LEU A 160 14.30 -8.47 0.31
N ASN A 161 14.86 -9.39 1.09
CA ASN A 161 15.39 -10.67 0.58
C ASN A 161 14.26 -11.55 0.03
N ASN A 162 13.12 -11.62 0.74
CA ASN A 162 11.94 -12.36 0.32
C ASN A 162 11.34 -11.79 -0.98
N ALA A 163 11.17 -10.46 -1.06
CA ALA A 163 10.67 -9.81 -2.26
C ALA A 163 11.63 -9.96 -3.45
N ALA A 164 12.95 -9.92 -3.22
CA ALA A 164 13.95 -10.18 -4.26
C ALA A 164 13.94 -11.63 -4.74
N ALA A 165 13.72 -12.59 -3.85
CA ALA A 165 13.55 -13.99 -4.23
C ALA A 165 12.29 -14.18 -5.07
N LEU A 166 11.15 -13.61 -4.64
CA LEU A 166 9.91 -13.64 -5.39
C LEU A 166 10.06 -13.01 -6.79
N ALA A 167 10.78 -11.88 -6.90
CA ALA A 167 11.07 -11.25 -8.18
C ALA A 167 11.92 -12.12 -9.10
N ALA A 168 12.85 -12.88 -8.55
CA ALA A 168 13.69 -13.82 -9.32
C ALA A 168 12.90 -15.06 -9.76
N GLU A 169 11.99 -15.57 -8.92
CA GLU A 169 11.10 -16.69 -9.26
C GLU A 169 10.03 -16.30 -10.29
N ASN A 170 9.55 -15.05 -10.24
CA ASN A 170 8.49 -14.53 -11.10
C ASN A 170 8.88 -13.16 -11.69
N PRO A 171 9.75 -13.11 -12.71
CA PRO A 171 10.19 -11.86 -13.34
C PRO A 171 9.02 -11.03 -13.93
N GLU A 172 7.94 -11.67 -14.35
CA GLU A 172 6.77 -11.03 -14.95
C GLU A 172 5.96 -10.21 -13.92
N ALA A 173 6.13 -10.49 -12.63
CA ALA A 173 5.45 -9.76 -11.56
C ALA A 173 5.90 -8.30 -11.42
N GLY A 174 6.99 -7.91 -12.08
CA GLY A 174 7.47 -6.52 -12.13
C GLY A 174 7.77 -5.92 -10.76
N ILE A 175 8.26 -6.72 -9.81
CA ILE A 175 8.58 -6.26 -8.46
C ILE A 175 9.80 -5.33 -8.51
N VAL A 176 9.68 -4.16 -7.89
CA VAL A 176 10.74 -3.16 -7.82
C VAL A 176 11.09 -2.85 -6.35
N LEU A 177 12.39 -2.80 -6.07
CA LEU A 177 12.93 -2.63 -4.72
C LEU A 177 13.86 -1.40 -4.67
N PRO A 178 13.33 -0.18 -4.85
CA PRO A 178 14.14 1.03 -4.85
C PRO A 178 14.68 1.33 -3.45
N ARG A 179 15.76 2.10 -3.39
CA ARG A 179 16.19 2.71 -2.13
C ARG A 179 15.10 3.65 -1.63
N ILE A 180 15.03 3.85 -0.31
CA ILE A 180 14.10 4.83 0.27
C ILE A 180 14.40 6.22 -0.29
N GLY A 181 13.39 6.82 -0.96
CA GLY A 181 13.50 8.14 -1.62
C GLY A 181 14.01 8.08 -3.06
N GLU A 182 14.36 6.92 -3.58
CA GLU A 182 14.74 6.78 -4.99
C GLU A 182 13.52 6.89 -5.91
N PRO A 183 13.54 7.78 -6.91
CA PRO A 183 12.46 7.88 -7.87
C PRO A 183 12.46 6.70 -8.84
N VAL A 184 11.30 6.10 -9.04
CA VAL A 184 11.10 5.01 -9.99
C VAL A 184 10.24 5.49 -11.16
N ARG A 185 10.69 5.23 -12.37
CA ARG A 185 9.93 5.52 -13.60
C ARG A 185 9.07 4.32 -13.96
N LEU A 186 7.78 4.56 -14.16
CA LEU A 186 6.81 3.50 -14.48
C LEU A 186 6.80 3.14 -15.98
N ASP A 187 7.31 4.03 -16.83
CA ASP A 187 7.36 3.89 -18.29
C ASP A 187 8.57 3.09 -18.80
N ARG A 188 9.50 2.74 -17.92
CA ARG A 188 10.70 1.96 -18.25
C ARG A 188 10.62 0.55 -17.71
N SER A 189 11.19 -0.39 -18.45
CA SER A 189 11.51 -1.73 -17.99
C SER A 189 12.81 -1.70 -17.18
N ASP A 190 12.89 -0.83 -16.17
CA ASP A 190 14.11 -0.73 -15.38
C ASP A 190 14.34 -2.05 -14.67
N THR A 191 15.49 -2.62 -14.94
CA THR A 191 16.03 -3.80 -14.27
C THR A 191 15.93 -3.67 -12.76
N LEU A 192 15.71 -4.77 -12.10
CA LEU A 192 15.78 -4.87 -10.64
C LEU A 192 16.99 -4.06 -10.13
N PRO A 193 16.82 -3.05 -9.29
CA PRO A 193 17.96 -2.36 -8.70
C PRO A 193 18.78 -3.39 -7.96
N GLY A 194 20.11 -3.26 -8.02
CA GLY A 194 21.00 -4.12 -7.25
C GLY A 194 20.56 -4.16 -5.80
N ARG A 195 20.89 -5.24 -5.09
CA ARG A 195 20.54 -5.43 -3.67
C ARG A 195 21.25 -4.40 -2.79
N TRP A 196 20.74 -3.15 -2.81
CA TRP A 196 21.32 -2.00 -2.11
C TRP A 196 21.39 -2.18 -0.58
N TRP A 197 20.66 -3.15 -0.05
CA TRP A 197 20.63 -3.48 1.39
C TRP A 197 21.67 -4.53 1.80
N THR A 198 22.37 -5.16 0.88
CA THR A 198 23.50 -6.02 1.19
C THR A 198 24.76 -5.19 1.36
N ALA A 199 25.64 -5.58 2.29
CA ALA A 199 26.95 -4.94 2.39
C ALA A 199 27.69 -5.08 1.05
N PRO A 200 28.47 -4.07 0.61
CA PRO A 200 29.35 -4.25 -0.53
C PRO A 200 30.27 -5.44 -0.25
N GLU A 201 30.38 -6.34 -1.22
CA GLU A 201 31.41 -7.38 -1.15
C GLU A 201 32.78 -6.69 -1.09
N ASN A 202 33.53 -6.92 0.00
CA ASN A 202 34.88 -6.38 0.19
C ASN A 202 35.87 -7.04 -0.75
#